data_0fc5aae5e666a801dfdfa44b4db4d8fe
#
_entry.id   0fc5aae5e666a801dfdfa44b4db4d8fe
#
_cell.length_a   1.000
_cell.length_b   1.000
_cell.length_c   1.000
_cell.angle_alpha   90.00
_cell.angle_beta   90.00
_cell.angle_gamma   90.00
#
_symmetry.space_group_name_H-M   'P 1'
#
loop_
_entity.id
_entity.type
_entity.pdbx_description
1 polymer ?
#
loop_
_entity_poly.entity_id
_entity_poly.type
_entity_poly.pdbx_seq_one_letter_code
_entity_poly.pdbx_strand_id
1 'polypeptide(L)'
;MNKERLSRLITQYQKNLEFYRNAREFNEQDCRDEFISPLLESFGWDVHNEKGTSPQYKEVVVEKFSNSGDRPDYTLTLNGVSKIFVEAKKPAVNIKEESEPAIQARRYGWNAKHKLSILTNFEDMMIYDVTNKPQDGDAATVSLYRKYHYLEYLKKYEEIYELISRESVYTGKYDEYVEEKFPSEDRYSTEVDEVFLKQINEWRLEIGDYLYHMDSTYRDIEFLN
;
A
#
# COMPACT_ATOMS: atom_id res chain seq x y z
N MET A 1 -12.05 -3.24 -19.73
CA MET A 1 -12.83 -2.69 -18.57
C MET A 1 -11.99 -1.71 -17.76
N ASN A 2 -10.83 -2.09 -17.25
CA ASN A 2 -10.01 -1.20 -16.39
C ASN A 2 -9.43 0.03 -17.14
N LYS A 3 -8.86 -0.15 -18.34
CA LYS A 3 -8.34 0.97 -19.15
C LYS A 3 -9.45 1.94 -19.62
N GLU A 4 -10.64 1.46 -19.88
CA GLU A 4 -11.78 2.31 -20.26
C GLU A 4 -12.24 3.19 -19.07
N ARG A 5 -12.24 2.62 -17.86
CA ARG A 5 -12.52 3.39 -16.65
C ARG A 5 -11.50 4.50 -16.46
N LEU A 6 -10.21 4.16 -16.56
CA LEU A 6 -9.12 5.13 -16.46
C LEU A 6 -9.21 6.23 -17.53
N SER A 7 -9.54 5.86 -18.77
CA SER A 7 -9.76 6.83 -19.86
C SER A 7 -10.89 7.81 -19.56
N ARG A 8 -11.99 7.33 -18.96
CA ARG A 8 -13.11 8.19 -18.55
C ARG A 8 -12.70 9.17 -17.45
N LEU A 9 -11.96 8.71 -16.44
CA LEU A 9 -11.45 9.56 -15.37
C LEU A 9 -10.53 10.66 -15.89
N ILE A 10 -9.61 10.32 -16.78
CA ILE A 10 -8.72 11.30 -17.43
C ILE A 10 -9.53 12.34 -18.20
N THR A 11 -10.52 11.90 -18.96
CA THR A 11 -11.38 12.79 -19.73
C THR A 11 -12.21 13.72 -18.83
N GLN A 12 -12.75 13.18 -17.73
CA GLN A 12 -13.48 13.97 -16.72
C GLN A 12 -12.58 15.04 -16.10
N TYR A 13 -11.37 14.65 -15.68
CA TYR A 13 -10.39 15.56 -15.07
C TYR A 13 -10.01 16.70 -16.04
N GLN A 14 -9.69 16.37 -17.29
CA GLN A 14 -9.32 17.34 -18.31
C GLN A 14 -10.41 18.38 -18.57
N LYS A 15 -11.68 17.96 -18.59
CA LYS A 15 -12.80 18.86 -18.87
C LYS A 15 -13.00 19.95 -17.83
N ASN A 16 -12.60 19.71 -16.58
CA ASN A 16 -12.86 20.60 -15.45
C ASN A 16 -11.57 20.92 -14.67
N LEU A 17 -10.44 20.93 -15.34
CA LEU A 17 -9.11 21.07 -14.75
C LEU A 17 -8.98 22.28 -13.82
N GLU A 18 -9.47 23.46 -14.30
CA GLU A 18 -9.40 24.71 -13.53
C GLU A 18 -10.22 24.63 -12.23
N PHE A 19 -11.37 23.95 -12.25
CA PHE A 19 -12.19 23.74 -11.05
C PHE A 19 -11.46 22.85 -10.04
N TYR A 20 -10.90 21.70 -10.48
CA TYR A 20 -10.23 20.77 -9.59
C TYR A 20 -8.94 21.34 -8.98
N ARG A 21 -8.25 22.23 -9.68
CA ARG A 21 -7.08 22.94 -9.17
C ARG A 21 -7.44 24.08 -8.21
N ASN A 22 -8.72 24.46 -8.12
CA ASN A 22 -9.18 25.50 -7.21
C ASN A 22 -9.35 24.94 -5.79
N ALA A 23 -8.41 25.27 -4.90
CA ALA A 23 -8.36 24.76 -3.54
C ALA A 23 -9.56 25.11 -2.65
N ARG A 24 -10.41 26.08 -3.04
CA ARG A 24 -11.56 26.51 -2.24
C ARG A 24 -12.80 25.66 -2.47
N GLU A 25 -12.95 25.13 -3.67
CA GLU A 25 -14.17 24.45 -4.12
C GLU A 25 -14.01 22.94 -4.22
N PHE A 26 -12.76 22.44 -4.28
CA PHE A 26 -12.46 21.02 -4.39
C PHE A 26 -11.49 20.62 -3.28
N ASN A 27 -11.97 19.84 -2.32
CA ASN A 27 -11.18 19.43 -1.17
C ASN A 27 -10.53 18.03 -1.38
N GLU A 28 -9.77 17.58 -0.40
CA GLU A 28 -9.06 16.31 -0.47
C GLU A 28 -9.99 15.09 -0.47
N GLN A 29 -11.10 15.17 0.30
CA GLN A 29 -12.10 14.11 0.30
C GLN A 29 -12.79 13.98 -1.06
N ASP A 30 -13.13 15.11 -1.70
CA ASP A 30 -13.70 15.11 -3.05
C ASP A 30 -12.72 14.46 -4.05
N CYS A 31 -11.43 14.77 -3.96
CA CYS A 31 -10.40 14.16 -4.79
C CYS A 31 -10.28 12.65 -4.56
N ARG A 32 -10.36 12.20 -3.31
CA ARG A 32 -10.36 10.78 -2.95
C ARG A 32 -11.55 10.06 -3.56
N ASP A 33 -12.74 10.61 -3.43
CA ASP A 33 -13.98 9.97 -3.87
C ASP A 33 -14.16 10.00 -5.39
N GLU A 34 -13.84 11.12 -6.05
CA GLU A 34 -14.06 11.28 -7.48
C GLU A 34 -12.94 10.70 -8.33
N PHE A 35 -11.70 10.69 -7.85
CA PHE A 35 -10.54 10.34 -8.66
C PHE A 35 -9.66 9.24 -8.10
N ILE A 36 -9.25 9.31 -6.81
CA ILE A 36 -8.22 8.39 -6.31
C ILE A 36 -8.80 6.98 -6.06
N SER A 37 -9.99 6.89 -5.43
CA SER A 37 -10.67 5.61 -5.27
C SER A 37 -10.98 4.96 -6.63
N PRO A 38 -11.58 5.67 -7.62
CA PRO A 38 -11.76 5.12 -8.96
C PRO A 38 -10.47 4.81 -9.72
N LEU A 39 -9.38 5.52 -9.44
CA LEU A 39 -8.05 5.22 -9.99
C LEU A 39 -7.56 3.85 -9.48
N LEU A 40 -7.62 3.61 -8.17
CA LEU A 40 -7.25 2.33 -7.57
C LEU A 40 -8.12 1.18 -8.11
N GLU A 41 -9.42 1.41 -8.29
CA GLU A 41 -10.33 0.45 -8.91
C GLU A 41 -9.98 0.17 -10.38
N SER A 42 -9.39 1.14 -11.10
CA SER A 42 -8.87 0.94 -12.47
C SER A 42 -7.66 0.01 -12.49
N PHE A 43 -7.01 -0.21 -11.36
CA PHE A 43 -5.94 -1.19 -11.16
C PHE A 43 -6.42 -2.46 -10.44
N GLY A 44 -7.75 -2.65 -10.36
CA GLY A 44 -8.39 -3.88 -9.92
C GLY A 44 -8.69 -3.99 -8.43
N TRP A 45 -8.42 -2.96 -7.63
CA TRP A 45 -8.67 -2.95 -6.19
C TRP A 45 -10.15 -2.79 -5.86
N ASP A 46 -10.65 -3.56 -4.90
CA ASP A 46 -11.99 -3.43 -4.34
C ASP A 46 -11.99 -2.40 -3.19
N VAL A 47 -12.05 -1.11 -3.56
CA VAL A 47 -11.95 0.00 -2.61
C VAL A 47 -13.15 0.04 -1.66
N HIS A 48 -14.33 -0.27 -2.16
CA HIS A 48 -15.59 -0.16 -1.41
C HIS A 48 -16.05 -1.48 -0.79
N ASN A 49 -15.23 -2.55 -0.88
CA ASN A 49 -15.56 -3.88 -0.39
C ASN A 49 -16.87 -4.43 -1.00
N GLU A 50 -17.07 -4.22 -2.30
CA GLU A 50 -18.25 -4.72 -3.03
C GLU A 50 -18.36 -6.24 -3.01
N LYS A 51 -17.22 -6.94 -2.85
CA LYS A 51 -17.16 -8.40 -2.69
C LYS A 51 -17.66 -8.89 -1.33
N GLY A 52 -17.87 -7.98 -0.36
CA GLY A 52 -18.36 -8.31 0.97
C GLY A 52 -17.38 -9.14 1.81
N THR A 53 -16.08 -8.97 1.60
CA THR A 53 -15.07 -9.63 2.45
C THR A 53 -15.14 -9.12 3.88
N SER A 54 -14.79 -9.98 4.85
CA SER A 54 -14.79 -9.58 6.27
C SER A 54 -13.79 -8.43 6.52
N PRO A 55 -14.05 -7.58 7.53
CA PRO A 55 -13.28 -6.34 7.73
C PRO A 55 -11.76 -6.51 7.78
N GLN A 56 -11.27 -7.62 8.36
CA GLN A 56 -9.84 -7.92 8.47
C GLN A 56 -9.19 -8.35 7.14
N TYR A 57 -9.99 -8.71 6.13
CA TYR A 57 -9.50 -9.18 4.82
C TYR A 57 -9.89 -8.25 3.66
N LYS A 58 -10.33 -7.02 3.96
CA LYS A 58 -10.57 -6.03 2.91
C LYS A 58 -9.31 -5.83 2.08
N GLU A 59 -9.48 -5.72 0.77
CA GLU A 59 -8.39 -5.46 -0.16
C GLU A 59 -7.83 -4.05 0.01
N VAL A 60 -8.70 -3.09 0.37
CA VAL A 60 -8.32 -1.71 0.64
C VAL A 60 -8.92 -1.26 1.97
N VAL A 61 -8.07 -0.79 2.87
CA VAL A 61 -8.50 -0.09 4.07
C VAL A 61 -8.42 1.40 3.80
N VAL A 62 -9.58 2.05 3.79
CA VAL A 62 -9.69 3.50 3.60
C VAL A 62 -9.79 4.15 4.97
N GLU A 63 -8.84 5.03 5.30
CA GLU A 63 -8.90 5.77 6.56
C GLU A 63 -10.02 6.80 6.49
N LYS A 64 -10.92 6.73 7.46
CA LYS A 64 -11.91 7.78 7.68
C LYS A 64 -11.19 8.96 8.33
N PHE A 65 -11.45 10.15 7.84
CA PHE A 65 -10.86 11.41 8.29
C PHE A 65 -10.63 11.39 9.81
N SER A 66 -9.38 11.23 10.22
CA SER A 66 -8.98 11.42 11.61
C SER A 66 -8.05 12.62 11.66
N ASN A 67 -8.30 13.55 12.58
CA ASN A 67 -7.45 14.73 12.79
C ASN A 67 -6.03 14.38 13.29
N SER A 68 -5.70 13.09 13.43
CA SER A 68 -4.43 12.64 13.99
C SER A 68 -3.28 12.59 12.98
N GLY A 69 -3.57 12.48 11.67
CA GLY A 69 -2.53 12.39 10.63
C GLY A 69 -1.58 11.19 10.76
N ASP A 70 -1.95 10.19 11.59
CA ASP A 70 -1.06 9.08 11.96
C ASP A 70 -1.17 7.85 11.05
N ARG A 71 -2.03 7.91 10.03
CA ARG A 71 -2.29 6.78 9.12
C ARG A 71 -2.40 7.24 7.68
N PRO A 72 -2.00 6.38 6.71
CA PRO A 72 -2.18 6.69 5.28
C PRO A 72 -3.65 6.68 4.90
N ASP A 73 -4.01 7.45 3.87
CA ASP A 73 -5.40 7.53 3.36
C ASP A 73 -5.92 6.18 2.87
N TYR A 74 -5.06 5.40 2.21
CA TYR A 74 -5.38 4.04 1.77
C TYR A 74 -4.25 3.08 2.12
N THR A 75 -4.65 1.91 2.58
CA THR A 75 -3.76 0.75 2.75
C THR A 75 -4.21 -0.35 1.80
N LEU A 76 -3.38 -0.69 0.82
CA LEU A 76 -3.60 -1.82 -0.08
C LEU A 76 -3.09 -3.09 0.60
N THR A 77 -3.93 -4.12 0.69
CA THR A 77 -3.62 -5.32 1.48
C THR A 77 -3.72 -6.60 0.67
N LEU A 78 -2.96 -7.60 1.10
CA LEU A 78 -3.11 -9.00 0.69
C LEU A 78 -3.47 -9.83 1.91
N ASN A 79 -4.70 -10.39 1.93
CA ASN A 79 -5.17 -11.22 3.05
C ASN A 79 -5.03 -10.56 4.43
N GLY A 80 -5.28 -9.25 4.52
CA GLY A 80 -5.15 -8.47 5.74
C GLY A 80 -3.73 -7.96 6.05
N VAL A 81 -2.74 -8.34 5.27
CA VAL A 81 -1.36 -7.84 5.41
C VAL A 81 -1.16 -6.63 4.50
N SER A 82 -0.71 -5.50 5.07
CA SER A 82 -0.45 -4.29 4.30
C SER A 82 0.73 -4.47 3.34
N LYS A 83 0.58 -4.00 2.11
CA LYS A 83 1.59 -4.10 1.05
C LYS A 83 2.04 -2.74 0.53
N ILE A 84 1.11 -1.84 0.30
CA ILE A 84 1.38 -0.51 -0.26
C ILE A 84 0.52 0.51 0.46
N PHE A 85 1.10 1.64 0.84
CA PHE A 85 0.36 2.80 1.32
C PHE A 85 0.17 3.82 0.20
N VAL A 86 -0.98 4.47 0.21
CA VAL A 86 -1.29 5.58 -0.69
C VAL A 86 -1.71 6.78 0.15
N GLU A 87 -0.97 7.85 -0.01
CA GLU A 87 -1.28 9.17 0.53
C GLU A 87 -1.92 10.01 -0.56
N ALA A 88 -3.04 10.62 -0.25
CA ALA A 88 -3.83 11.42 -1.16
C ALA A 88 -3.68 12.90 -0.84
N LYS A 89 -3.67 13.73 -1.87
CA LYS A 89 -3.78 15.18 -1.74
C LYS A 89 -4.75 15.72 -2.78
N LYS A 90 -5.33 16.90 -2.53
CA LYS A 90 -6.12 17.58 -3.55
C LYS A 90 -5.23 18.12 -4.68
N PRO A 91 -5.75 18.30 -5.91
CA PRO A 91 -4.95 18.75 -7.06
C PRO A 91 -4.30 20.13 -6.89
N ALA A 92 -4.81 20.97 -5.99
CA ALA A 92 -4.21 22.26 -5.66
C ALA A 92 -2.88 22.18 -4.92
N VAL A 93 -2.51 20.99 -4.39
CA VAL A 93 -1.22 20.74 -3.72
C VAL A 93 -0.19 20.31 -4.76
N ASN A 94 0.91 21.05 -4.85
CA ASN A 94 2.01 20.71 -5.75
C ASN A 94 2.90 19.62 -5.15
N ILE A 95 2.44 18.38 -5.23
CA ILE A 95 3.15 17.22 -4.65
C ILE A 95 4.55 16.95 -5.25
N LYS A 96 4.89 17.60 -6.37
CA LYS A 96 6.23 17.50 -6.98
C LYS A 96 7.27 18.36 -6.27
N GLU A 97 6.84 19.42 -5.58
CA GLU A 97 7.71 20.41 -4.96
C GLU A 97 7.54 20.48 -3.44
N GLU A 98 6.32 20.24 -2.94
CA GLU A 98 6.05 20.26 -1.51
C GLU A 98 6.64 19.04 -0.80
N SER A 99 7.55 19.29 0.13
CA SER A 99 8.30 18.25 0.84
C SER A 99 7.45 17.48 1.85
N GLU A 100 6.54 18.15 2.55
CA GLU A 100 5.78 17.57 3.66
C GLU A 100 4.94 16.36 3.25
N PRO A 101 4.14 16.39 2.16
CA PRO A 101 3.39 15.23 1.68
C PRO A 101 4.31 14.03 1.31
N ALA A 102 5.47 14.33 0.70
CA ALA A 102 6.44 13.31 0.32
C ALA A 102 7.07 12.64 1.54
N ILE A 103 7.47 13.42 2.55
CA ILE A 103 8.02 12.92 3.82
C ILE A 103 6.95 12.08 4.54
N GLN A 104 5.69 12.53 4.56
CA GLN A 104 4.57 11.82 5.18
C GLN A 104 4.36 10.44 4.54
N ALA A 105 4.21 10.38 3.21
CA ALA A 105 4.03 9.13 2.47
C ALA A 105 5.19 8.14 2.69
N ARG A 106 6.41 8.64 2.69
CA ARG A 106 7.63 7.85 2.95
C ARG A 106 7.70 7.35 4.39
N ARG A 107 7.31 8.18 5.36
CA ARG A 107 7.34 7.83 6.79
C ARG A 107 6.40 6.67 7.09
N TYR A 108 5.20 6.66 6.53
CA TYR A 108 4.27 5.53 6.69
C TYR A 108 4.87 4.23 6.16
N GLY A 109 5.37 4.24 4.92
CA GLY A 109 5.94 3.06 4.29
C GLY A 109 7.17 2.54 5.05
N TRP A 110 8.08 3.43 5.44
CA TRP A 110 9.27 3.06 6.20
C TRP A 110 8.92 2.44 7.56
N ASN A 111 7.97 3.02 8.31
CA ASN A 111 7.52 2.50 9.60
C ASN A 111 6.90 1.10 9.48
N ALA A 112 6.19 0.83 8.38
CA ALA A 112 5.58 -0.46 8.10
C ALA A 112 6.52 -1.46 7.42
N LYS A 113 7.78 -1.08 7.16
CA LYS A 113 8.79 -1.87 6.44
C LYS A 113 8.36 -2.23 5.01
N HIS A 114 7.55 -1.39 4.38
CA HIS A 114 7.23 -1.52 2.96
C HIS A 114 8.46 -1.19 2.10
N LYS A 115 8.40 -1.57 0.83
CA LYS A 115 9.42 -1.20 -0.17
C LYS A 115 9.03 0.06 -0.93
N LEU A 116 7.75 0.21 -1.22
CA LEU A 116 7.20 1.34 -1.95
C LEU A 116 6.01 1.98 -1.22
N SER A 117 5.87 3.30 -1.39
CA SER A 117 4.67 4.08 -1.03
C SER A 117 4.28 5.00 -2.18
N ILE A 118 3.02 5.36 -2.25
CA ILE A 118 2.45 6.21 -3.29
C ILE A 118 1.96 7.50 -2.66
N LEU A 119 2.29 8.62 -3.30
CA LEU A 119 1.69 9.93 -3.07
C LEU A 119 1.00 10.37 -4.36
N THR A 120 -0.27 10.74 -4.29
CA THR A 120 -1.00 11.17 -5.49
C THR A 120 -2.04 12.23 -5.20
N ASN A 121 -2.22 13.16 -6.14
CA ASN A 121 -3.32 14.10 -6.20
C ASN A 121 -4.18 13.88 -7.46
N PHE A 122 -4.12 12.68 -8.04
CA PHE A 122 -4.62 12.26 -9.34
C PHE A 122 -3.87 12.89 -10.52
N GLU A 123 -3.62 14.22 -10.50
CA GLU A 123 -2.87 14.88 -11.59
C GLU A 123 -1.46 14.32 -11.73
N ASP A 124 -0.82 14.08 -10.60
CA ASP A 124 0.49 13.45 -10.52
C ASP A 124 0.44 12.25 -9.57
N MET A 125 1.19 11.23 -9.89
CA MET A 125 1.45 10.05 -9.04
C MET A 125 2.95 9.93 -8.83
N MET A 126 3.38 9.97 -7.59
CA MET A 126 4.76 9.82 -7.15
C MET A 126 4.89 8.50 -6.41
N ILE A 127 5.79 7.62 -6.85
CA ILE A 127 6.09 6.34 -6.18
C ILE A 127 7.46 6.46 -5.57
N TYR A 128 7.54 6.25 -4.27
CA TYR A 128 8.78 6.41 -3.48
C TYR A 128 9.33 5.05 -3.05
N ASP A 129 10.65 4.92 -3.15
CA ASP A 129 11.40 3.94 -2.39
C ASP A 129 11.39 4.33 -0.91
N VAL A 130 10.87 3.44 -0.05
CA VAL A 130 10.72 3.70 1.38
C VAL A 130 11.59 2.77 2.24
N THR A 131 12.62 2.20 1.65
CA THR A 131 13.59 1.37 2.37
C THR A 131 14.50 2.19 3.28
N ASN A 132 14.62 3.49 3.02
CA ASN A 132 15.40 4.43 3.82
C ASN A 132 14.51 5.36 4.63
N LYS A 133 14.93 5.62 5.89
CA LYS A 133 14.21 6.54 6.79
C LYS A 133 14.19 7.95 6.21
N PRO A 134 13.00 8.57 6.03
CA PRO A 134 12.92 9.96 5.63
C PRO A 134 13.48 10.88 6.72
N GLN A 135 14.11 11.96 6.28
CA GLN A 135 14.67 12.99 7.16
C GLN A 135 13.81 14.24 7.08
N ASP A 136 13.72 14.97 8.19
CA ASP A 136 13.10 16.29 8.20
C ASP A 136 13.92 17.23 7.28
N GLY A 137 13.23 17.87 6.34
CA GLY A 137 13.86 18.73 5.33
C GLY A 137 14.24 18.05 4.01
N ASP A 138 14.00 16.73 3.86
CA ASP A 138 14.13 16.07 2.56
C ASP A 138 13.27 16.77 1.51
N ALA A 139 13.83 17.06 0.34
CA ALA A 139 13.04 17.54 -0.79
C ALA A 139 12.04 16.48 -1.29
N ALA A 140 10.97 16.91 -1.95
CA ALA A 140 9.97 16.02 -2.51
C ALA A 140 10.52 14.96 -3.49
N THR A 141 11.69 15.19 -4.06
CA THR A 141 12.35 14.27 -5.00
C THR A 141 13.26 13.24 -4.34
N VAL A 142 13.51 13.33 -3.02
CA VAL A 142 14.34 12.35 -2.31
C VAL A 142 13.63 11.00 -2.30
N SER A 143 14.35 9.94 -2.66
CA SER A 143 13.84 8.56 -2.78
C SER A 143 12.69 8.40 -3.80
N LEU A 144 12.51 9.35 -4.69
CA LEU A 144 11.52 9.24 -5.77
C LEU A 144 11.96 8.13 -6.75
N TYR A 145 11.17 7.08 -6.83
CA TYR A 145 11.44 5.94 -7.72
C TYR A 145 10.81 6.12 -9.09
N ARG A 146 9.51 6.49 -9.15
CA ARG A 146 8.77 6.75 -10.38
C ARG A 146 7.85 7.95 -10.21
N LYS A 147 7.57 8.62 -11.30
CA LYS A 147 6.54 9.65 -11.36
C LYS A 147 5.75 9.52 -12.66
N TYR A 148 4.45 9.77 -12.58
CA TYR A 148 3.55 9.74 -13.72
C TYR A 148 2.60 10.93 -13.63
N HIS A 149 2.41 11.61 -14.75
CA HIS A 149 1.37 12.61 -14.91
C HIS A 149 0.12 11.95 -15.49
N TYR A 150 -1.10 12.41 -15.14
CA TYR A 150 -2.35 11.76 -15.55
C TYR A 150 -2.49 11.56 -17.07
N LEU A 151 -1.88 12.43 -17.88
CA LEU A 151 -1.82 12.31 -19.35
C LEU A 151 -1.01 11.09 -19.82
N GLU A 152 -0.16 10.56 -18.97
CA GLU A 152 0.70 9.41 -19.25
C GLU A 152 0.10 8.08 -18.77
N TYR A 153 -0.93 8.11 -17.92
CA TYR A 153 -1.48 6.91 -17.27
C TYR A 153 -1.87 5.81 -18.27
N LEU A 154 -2.54 6.17 -19.37
CA LEU A 154 -2.91 5.18 -20.39
C LEU A 154 -1.71 4.65 -21.18
N LYS A 155 -0.75 5.53 -21.50
CA LYS A 155 0.47 5.15 -22.22
C LYS A 155 1.37 4.26 -21.37
N LYS A 156 1.44 4.54 -20.07
CA LYS A 156 2.26 3.85 -19.09
C LYS A 156 1.48 2.80 -18.28
N TYR A 157 0.28 2.44 -18.74
CA TYR A 157 -0.62 1.60 -17.99
C TYR A 157 0.02 0.29 -17.52
N GLU A 158 0.72 -0.43 -18.39
CA GLU A 158 1.33 -1.72 -18.05
C GLU A 158 2.44 -1.56 -17.00
N GLU A 159 3.27 -0.50 -17.14
CA GLU A 159 4.32 -0.20 -16.16
C GLU A 159 3.72 0.12 -14.78
N ILE A 160 2.67 0.94 -14.73
CA ILE A 160 1.97 1.26 -13.50
C ILE A 160 1.26 0.02 -12.95
N TYR A 161 0.65 -0.79 -13.82
CA TYR A 161 -0.07 -2.00 -13.45
C TYR A 161 0.82 -3.02 -12.73
N GLU A 162 2.04 -3.23 -13.21
CA GLU A 162 3.02 -4.10 -12.56
C GLU A 162 3.37 -3.63 -11.14
N LEU A 163 3.41 -2.31 -10.92
CA LEU A 163 3.82 -1.71 -9.65
C LEU A 163 2.71 -1.65 -8.60
N ILE A 164 1.43 -1.44 -9.02
CA ILE A 164 0.38 -1.09 -8.07
C ILE A 164 -0.90 -1.89 -8.24
N SER A 165 -1.00 -2.81 -9.23
CA SER A 165 -2.26 -3.51 -9.43
C SER A 165 -2.52 -4.57 -8.36
N ARG A 166 -3.82 -4.79 -8.12
CA ARG A 166 -4.27 -5.90 -7.30
C ARG A 166 -3.71 -7.24 -7.79
N GLU A 167 -3.76 -7.48 -9.10
CA GLU A 167 -3.27 -8.73 -9.68
C GLU A 167 -1.78 -8.94 -9.42
N SER A 168 -0.96 -7.91 -9.58
CA SER A 168 0.48 -7.99 -9.31
C SER A 168 0.76 -8.39 -7.86
N VAL A 169 0.03 -7.78 -6.90
CA VAL A 169 0.15 -8.09 -5.47
C VAL A 169 -0.34 -9.51 -5.17
N TYR A 170 -1.51 -9.90 -5.70
CA TYR A 170 -2.11 -11.21 -5.39
C TYR A 170 -1.43 -12.39 -6.08
N THR A 171 -0.70 -12.18 -7.16
CA THR A 171 0.08 -13.22 -7.85
C THR A 171 1.53 -13.32 -7.36
N GLY A 172 1.95 -12.44 -6.43
CA GLY A 172 3.33 -12.39 -5.92
C GLY A 172 4.31 -11.63 -6.82
N LYS A 173 3.91 -11.22 -8.03
CA LYS A 173 4.79 -10.46 -8.96
C LYS A 173 5.29 -9.16 -8.37
N TYR A 174 4.45 -8.47 -7.59
CA TYR A 174 4.86 -7.27 -6.86
C TYR A 174 5.99 -7.59 -5.87
N ASP A 175 5.85 -8.65 -5.07
CA ASP A 175 6.85 -9.03 -4.08
C ASP A 175 8.17 -9.43 -4.76
N GLU A 176 8.13 -10.23 -5.84
CA GLU A 176 9.30 -10.57 -6.64
C GLU A 176 10.00 -9.32 -7.21
N TYR A 177 9.21 -8.39 -7.77
CA TYR A 177 9.73 -7.15 -8.33
C TYR A 177 10.43 -6.29 -7.29
N VAL A 178 9.78 -6.05 -6.13
CA VAL A 178 10.36 -5.17 -5.12
C VAL A 178 11.54 -5.79 -4.39
N GLU A 179 11.60 -7.11 -4.23
CA GLU A 179 12.79 -7.78 -3.68
C GLU A 179 13.97 -7.73 -4.65
N GLU A 180 13.74 -7.83 -5.97
CA GLU A 180 14.80 -7.66 -6.97
C GLU A 180 15.35 -6.24 -7.00
N LYS A 181 14.47 -5.22 -6.96
CA LYS A 181 14.86 -3.81 -7.11
C LYS A 181 15.32 -3.14 -5.83
N PHE A 182 14.79 -3.57 -4.70
CA PHE A 182 15.04 -3.03 -3.37
C PHE A 182 15.35 -4.18 -2.42
N PRO A 183 16.46 -4.91 -2.63
CA PRO A 183 16.82 -6.04 -1.77
C PRO A 183 16.89 -5.56 -0.31
N SER A 184 16.36 -6.37 0.58
CA SER A 184 16.49 -6.14 2.00
C SER A 184 17.97 -6.27 2.36
N GLU A 185 18.65 -5.17 2.69
CA GLU A 185 19.85 -5.31 3.51
C GLU A 185 19.39 -5.94 4.81
N ASP A 186 20.03 -7.06 5.18
CA ASP A 186 19.73 -7.87 6.38
C ASP A 186 19.83 -7.03 7.66
N ARG A 187 18.82 -6.20 7.93
CA ARG A 187 18.82 -5.38 9.15
C ARG A 187 18.24 -6.10 10.35
N TYR A 188 17.47 -7.18 10.16
CA TYR A 188 16.80 -7.87 11.28
C TYR A 188 16.42 -9.34 10.98
N SER A 189 16.84 -9.98 9.87
CA SER A 189 16.15 -11.18 9.43
C SER A 189 16.67 -12.49 10.00
N THR A 190 17.99 -12.66 10.20
CA THR A 190 18.52 -14.00 10.51
C THR A 190 18.41 -14.37 11.98
N GLU A 191 18.79 -13.48 12.88
CA GLU A 191 18.83 -13.87 14.30
C GLU A 191 17.45 -13.90 14.98
N VAL A 192 16.55 -12.95 14.63
CA VAL A 192 15.22 -12.90 15.25
C VAL A 192 14.31 -13.98 14.70
N ASP A 193 14.36 -14.27 13.41
CA ASP A 193 13.53 -15.31 12.80
C ASP A 193 13.95 -16.72 13.27
N GLU A 194 15.23 -17.01 13.40
CA GLU A 194 15.73 -18.29 13.95
C GLU A 194 15.38 -18.43 15.44
N VAL A 195 15.56 -17.39 16.23
CA VAL A 195 15.19 -17.39 17.66
C VAL A 195 13.68 -17.55 17.82
N PHE A 196 12.88 -16.85 17.01
CA PHE A 196 11.43 -16.94 17.05
C PHE A 196 10.92 -18.31 16.61
N LEU A 197 11.45 -18.89 15.53
CA LEU A 197 11.12 -20.25 15.11
C LEU A 197 11.53 -21.30 16.14
N LYS A 198 12.68 -21.14 16.77
CA LYS A 198 13.11 -21.99 17.88
C LYS A 198 12.14 -21.91 19.06
N GLN A 199 11.74 -20.70 19.45
CA GLN A 199 10.78 -20.48 20.54
C GLN A 199 9.41 -21.08 20.24
N ILE A 200 8.89 -20.94 19.01
CA ILE A 200 7.63 -21.56 18.59
C ILE A 200 7.75 -23.09 18.65
N ASN A 201 8.86 -23.66 18.20
CA ASN A 201 9.07 -25.10 18.29
C ASN A 201 9.16 -25.59 19.74
N GLU A 202 9.81 -24.86 20.62
CA GLU A 202 9.87 -25.17 22.05
C GLU A 202 8.45 -25.16 22.66
N TRP A 203 7.67 -24.11 22.40
CA TRP A 203 6.27 -24.05 22.85
C TRP A 203 5.40 -25.16 22.28
N ARG A 204 5.57 -25.52 21.00
CA ARG A 204 4.85 -26.65 20.39
C ARG A 204 5.15 -27.95 21.10
N LEU A 205 6.41 -28.19 21.43
CA LEU A 205 6.83 -29.40 22.17
C LEU A 205 6.30 -29.42 23.60
N GLU A 206 6.37 -28.28 24.31
CA GLU A 206 5.83 -28.14 25.68
C GLU A 206 4.31 -28.36 25.72
N ILE A 207 3.57 -27.77 24.77
CA ILE A 207 2.11 -27.96 24.65
C ILE A 207 1.80 -29.42 24.28
N GLY A 208 2.56 -30.01 23.35
CA GLY A 208 2.40 -31.41 22.97
C GLY A 208 2.62 -32.34 24.13
N ASP A 209 3.69 -32.16 24.91
CA ASP A 209 3.99 -32.93 26.11
C ASP A 209 2.89 -32.75 27.18
N TYR A 210 2.46 -31.51 27.43
CA TYR A 210 1.36 -31.25 28.35
C TYR A 210 0.07 -31.96 27.95
N LEU A 211 -0.33 -31.88 26.68
CA LEU A 211 -1.54 -32.56 26.17
C LEU A 211 -1.40 -34.08 26.24
N TYR A 212 -0.22 -34.62 25.91
CA TYR A 212 0.05 -36.06 26.01
C TYR A 212 -0.14 -36.59 27.44
N HIS A 213 0.22 -35.81 28.45
CA HIS A 213 0.07 -36.20 29.86
C HIS A 213 -1.33 -35.95 30.43
N MET A 214 -2.08 -35.00 29.86
CA MET A 214 -3.40 -34.62 30.36
C MET A 214 -4.52 -35.55 29.87
N ASP A 215 -4.47 -36.04 28.63
CA ASP A 215 -5.54 -36.86 28.06
C ASP A 215 -5.00 -37.95 27.15
N SER A 216 -5.47 -39.21 27.37
CA SER A 216 -5.11 -40.35 26.57
C SER A 216 -5.47 -40.25 25.09
N THR A 217 -6.41 -39.37 24.74
CA THR A 217 -6.85 -39.09 23.37
C THR A 217 -5.76 -38.43 22.53
N TYR A 218 -4.81 -37.71 23.17
CA TYR A 218 -3.68 -37.05 22.50
C TYR A 218 -2.41 -37.88 22.45
N ARG A 219 -2.48 -39.16 22.77
CA ARG A 219 -1.34 -40.10 22.72
C ARG A 219 -1.08 -40.64 21.32
N ASP A 220 -1.89 -40.32 20.33
CA ASP A 220 -1.70 -40.76 18.96
C ASP A 220 -0.72 -39.82 18.24
N ILE A 221 0.41 -40.36 17.76
CA ILE A 221 1.52 -39.62 17.16
C ILE A 221 1.09 -38.81 15.90
N GLU A 222 0.01 -39.20 15.24
CA GLU A 222 -0.55 -38.49 14.10
C GLU A 222 -1.09 -37.09 14.45
N PHE A 223 -1.35 -36.79 15.73
CA PHE A 223 -1.81 -35.47 16.19
C PHE A 223 -0.67 -34.48 16.49
N LEU A 224 0.57 -34.95 16.55
CA LEU A 224 1.75 -34.13 16.94
C LEU A 224 2.64 -33.70 15.76
N ASN A 225 2.31 -34.12 14.53
CA ASN A 225 3.00 -33.74 13.30
C ASN A 225 2.19 -32.65 12.54
#